data_f777ba836fad9f0e888bbfe94f007387
#
_entry.id   f777ba836fad9f0e888bbfe94f007387
#
_cell.length_a   1.000
_cell.length_b   1.000
_cell.length_c   1.000
_cell.angle_alpha   90.00
_cell.angle_beta   90.00
_cell.angle_gamma   90.00
#
_symmetry.space_group_name_H-M   'P 1'
#
loop_
_entity.id
_entity.type
_entity.pdbx_description
1 polymer ?
#
loop_
_entity_poly.entity_id
_entity_poly.type
_entity_poly.pdbx_seq_one_letter_code
_entity_poly.pdbx_strand_id
1 'polypeptide(L)'
;MAQRIEDVMTPNPATLPSSANLVAASRAMRDYDVGSVVVLEDGKPCGIVTDRDIVVRGLAAGKNPDTPLAEICSRELITVSRDDGVDDAIRLMREKALRRLPVVDRETVVGVVSIGDLAVRRDPESALADISSARPNR
;
A
#
# COMPACT_ATOMS: atom_id res chain seq x y z
N MET A 1 -20.52 -1.16 -17.34
CA MET A 1 -19.29 -1.96 -17.36
C MET A 1 -18.65 -1.96 -16.00
N ALA A 2 -18.20 -3.13 -15.56
CA ALA A 2 -17.48 -3.23 -14.30
C ALA A 2 -16.12 -2.53 -14.44
N GLN A 3 -15.74 -1.75 -13.43
CA GLN A 3 -14.45 -1.10 -13.42
C GLN A 3 -13.36 -2.08 -13.00
N ARG A 4 -12.18 -1.90 -13.57
CA ARG A 4 -11.00 -2.68 -13.24
C ARG A 4 -10.16 -1.94 -12.21
N ILE A 5 -9.33 -2.69 -11.50
CA ILE A 5 -8.44 -2.14 -10.50
C ILE A 5 -7.51 -1.08 -11.10
N GLU A 6 -7.02 -1.29 -12.32
CA GLU A 6 -6.13 -0.32 -12.97
C GLU A 6 -6.76 1.05 -13.17
N ASP A 7 -8.10 1.13 -13.21
CA ASP A 7 -8.81 2.40 -13.39
C ASP A 7 -8.88 3.23 -12.11
N VAL A 8 -8.68 2.60 -10.95
CA VAL A 8 -8.86 3.25 -9.65
C VAL A 8 -7.59 3.26 -8.79
N MET A 9 -6.58 2.46 -9.13
CA MET A 9 -5.34 2.39 -8.36
C MET A 9 -4.53 3.67 -8.45
N THR A 10 -3.65 3.86 -7.47
CA THR A 10 -2.58 4.85 -7.57
C THR A 10 -1.41 4.18 -8.30
N PRO A 11 -1.02 4.67 -9.48
CA PRO A 11 0.09 4.08 -10.23
C PRO A 11 1.44 4.49 -9.64
N ASN A 12 2.50 3.85 -10.11
CA ASN A 12 3.88 4.15 -9.74
C ASN A 12 4.09 4.12 -8.23
N PRO A 13 3.86 2.97 -7.60
CA PRO A 13 3.95 2.88 -6.14
C PRO A 13 5.40 3.06 -5.69
N ALA A 14 5.57 3.61 -4.49
CA ALA A 14 6.89 3.64 -3.87
C ALA A 14 7.30 2.21 -3.52
N THR A 15 8.47 1.81 -3.98
CA THR A 15 9.02 0.46 -3.72
C THR A 15 10.43 0.58 -3.17
N LEU A 16 10.80 -0.36 -2.30
CA LEU A 16 12.14 -0.45 -1.76
C LEU A 16 12.52 -1.92 -1.59
N PRO A 17 13.81 -2.25 -1.70
CA PRO A 17 14.24 -3.62 -1.43
C PRO A 17 14.10 -3.95 0.06
N SER A 18 13.94 -5.23 0.38
CA SER A 18 13.79 -5.70 1.75
C SER A 18 15.00 -5.38 2.64
N SER A 19 16.15 -5.15 2.02
CA SER A 19 17.38 -4.75 2.72
C SER A 19 17.45 -3.27 3.06
N ALA A 20 16.56 -2.43 2.51
CA ALA A 20 16.49 -1.02 2.85
C ALA A 20 16.04 -0.87 4.32
N ASN A 21 16.40 0.24 4.95
CA ASN A 21 16.14 0.44 6.36
C ASN A 21 14.91 1.33 6.62
N LEU A 22 14.58 1.53 7.90
CA LEU A 22 13.43 2.33 8.31
C LEU A 22 13.54 3.79 7.85
N VAL A 23 14.75 4.34 7.83
CA VAL A 23 14.98 5.71 7.40
C VAL A 23 14.65 5.85 5.92
N ALA A 24 15.09 4.90 5.09
CA ALA A 24 14.81 4.93 3.65
C ALA A 24 13.30 4.88 3.38
N ALA A 25 12.58 4.02 4.11
CA ALA A 25 11.12 3.93 3.97
C ALA A 25 10.44 5.22 4.40
N SER A 26 10.88 5.80 5.52
CA SER A 26 10.31 7.04 6.03
C SER A 26 10.53 8.20 5.05
N ARG A 27 11.71 8.29 4.46
CA ARG A 27 12.02 9.32 3.46
C ARG A 27 11.19 9.14 2.19
N ALA A 28 11.00 7.90 1.75
CA ALA A 28 10.16 7.61 0.59
C ALA A 28 8.72 8.05 0.84
N MET A 29 8.20 7.76 2.03
CA MET A 29 6.84 8.19 2.41
C MET A 29 6.72 9.71 2.43
N ARG A 30 7.71 10.40 2.95
CA ARG A 30 7.75 11.86 2.95
C ARG A 30 7.81 12.43 1.53
N ASP A 31 8.73 11.93 0.73
CA ASP A 31 9.04 12.50 -0.58
C ASP A 31 7.94 12.23 -1.61
N TYR A 32 7.29 11.08 -1.52
CA TYR A 32 6.17 10.71 -2.39
C TYR A 32 4.80 11.02 -1.78
N ASP A 33 4.78 11.51 -0.54
CA ASP A 33 3.54 11.87 0.18
C ASP A 33 2.58 10.67 0.26
N VAL A 34 3.10 9.53 0.67
CA VAL A 34 2.35 8.28 0.78
C VAL A 34 2.55 7.66 2.16
N GLY A 35 1.61 6.81 2.57
CA GLY A 35 1.66 6.14 3.87
C GLY A 35 2.10 4.68 3.79
N SER A 36 2.55 4.24 2.63
CA SER A 36 3.00 2.85 2.46
C SER A 36 4.07 2.73 1.39
N VAL A 37 4.88 1.68 1.53
CA VAL A 37 5.93 1.32 0.57
C VAL A 37 5.80 -0.18 0.31
N VAL A 38 5.85 -0.58 -0.94
CA VAL A 38 5.88 -2.00 -1.31
C VAL A 38 7.33 -2.48 -1.19
N VAL A 39 7.52 -3.55 -0.45
CA VAL A 39 8.86 -4.13 -0.23
C VAL A 39 9.09 -5.21 -1.26
N LEU A 40 10.25 -5.14 -1.92
CA LEU A 40 10.63 -6.08 -2.97
C LEU A 40 11.77 -6.98 -2.50
N GLU A 41 11.73 -8.23 -2.94
CA GLU A 41 12.83 -9.17 -2.78
C GLU A 41 13.09 -9.80 -4.14
N ASP A 42 14.30 -9.67 -4.64
CA ASP A 42 14.66 -10.10 -6.00
C ASP A 42 13.75 -9.50 -7.07
N GLY A 43 13.34 -8.24 -6.87
CA GLY A 43 12.50 -7.50 -7.80
C GLY A 43 11.00 -7.83 -7.71
N LYS A 44 10.61 -8.76 -6.84
CA LYS A 44 9.22 -9.19 -6.68
C LYS A 44 8.65 -8.68 -5.37
N PRO A 45 7.35 -8.33 -5.32
CA PRO A 45 6.76 -7.88 -4.08
C PRO A 45 6.76 -9.01 -3.04
N CYS A 46 7.27 -8.71 -1.86
CA CYS A 46 7.32 -9.66 -0.75
C CYS A 46 6.58 -9.17 0.49
N GLY A 47 6.22 -7.90 0.53
CA GLY A 47 5.51 -7.35 1.67
C GLY A 47 5.15 -5.89 1.45
N ILE A 48 4.51 -5.31 2.45
CA ILE A 48 4.18 -3.89 2.47
C ILE A 48 4.52 -3.34 3.85
N VAL A 49 5.06 -2.13 3.88
CA VAL A 49 5.36 -1.40 5.12
C VAL A 49 4.56 -0.12 5.11
N THR A 50 3.88 0.15 6.21
CA THR A 50 3.12 1.38 6.41
C THR A 50 3.82 2.27 7.42
N ASP A 51 3.40 3.53 7.48
CA ASP A 51 3.85 4.46 8.51
C ASP A 51 3.52 3.93 9.91
N ARG A 52 2.37 3.29 10.08
CA ARG A 52 2.01 2.63 11.34
C ARG A 52 2.99 1.51 11.69
N ASP A 53 3.41 0.69 10.72
CA ASP A 53 4.40 -0.37 10.96
C ASP A 53 5.72 0.20 11.47
N ILE A 54 6.17 1.31 10.90
CA ILE A 54 7.41 1.96 11.33
C ILE A 54 7.30 2.42 12.78
N VAL A 55 6.19 3.00 13.16
CA VAL A 55 5.98 3.48 14.53
C VAL A 55 5.81 2.32 15.50
N VAL A 56 4.91 1.39 15.20
CA VAL A 56 4.49 0.35 16.15
C VAL A 56 5.46 -0.82 16.18
N ARG A 57 5.89 -1.29 15.01
CA ARG A 57 6.79 -2.45 14.90
C ARG A 57 8.27 -2.05 14.90
N GLY A 58 8.56 -0.81 14.58
CA GLY A 58 9.91 -0.27 14.57
C GLY A 58 10.23 0.47 15.85
N LEU A 59 9.82 1.72 15.96
CA LEU A 59 10.19 2.60 17.08
C LEU A 59 9.67 2.09 18.42
N ALA A 60 8.40 1.72 18.53
CA ALA A 60 7.84 1.24 19.79
C ALA A 60 8.45 -0.07 20.25
N ALA A 61 8.91 -0.90 19.32
CA ALA A 61 9.60 -2.14 19.62
C ALA A 61 11.08 -1.94 19.97
N GLY A 62 11.56 -0.70 20.01
CA GLY A 62 12.94 -0.37 20.34
C GLY A 62 13.94 -0.66 19.24
N LYS A 63 13.48 -0.77 18.01
CA LYS A 63 14.36 -1.05 16.87
C LYS A 63 15.11 0.20 16.45
N ASN A 64 16.28 -0.01 15.95
CA ASN A 64 17.20 1.01 15.48
C ASN A 64 16.80 1.48 14.07
N PRO A 65 17.04 2.76 13.72
CA PRO A 65 16.74 3.26 12.37
C PRO A 65 17.37 2.49 11.22
N ASP A 66 18.48 1.79 11.48
CA ASP A 66 19.15 0.97 10.47
C ASP A 66 18.49 -0.40 10.25
N THR A 67 17.43 -0.72 10.98
CA THR A 67 16.73 -2.00 10.87
C THR A 67 16.21 -2.21 9.44
N PRO A 68 16.51 -3.38 8.83
CA PRO A 68 15.99 -3.67 7.50
C PRO A 68 14.47 -3.82 7.49
N LEU A 69 13.84 -3.44 6.40
CA LEU A 69 12.39 -3.55 6.23
C LEU A 69 11.91 -4.99 6.34
N ALA A 70 12.76 -5.96 5.99
CA ALA A 70 12.44 -7.37 6.13
C ALA A 70 12.01 -7.76 7.55
N GLU A 71 12.46 -7.04 8.57
CA GLU A 71 12.14 -7.36 9.96
C GLU A 71 10.78 -6.81 10.42
N ILE A 72 10.24 -5.82 9.72
CA ILE A 72 8.98 -5.18 10.15
C ILE A 72 7.87 -5.24 9.13
N CYS A 73 8.15 -5.63 7.88
CA CYS A 73 7.13 -5.68 6.86
C CYS A 73 6.18 -6.86 7.10
N SER A 74 4.93 -6.68 6.68
CA SER A 74 3.97 -7.77 6.66
C SER A 74 4.36 -8.72 5.53
N ARG A 75 4.57 -10.00 5.85
CA ARG A 75 4.97 -10.99 4.87
C ARG A 75 3.82 -11.78 4.27
N GLU A 76 2.62 -11.67 4.82
CA GLU A 76 1.44 -12.20 4.20
C GLU A 76 0.97 -11.24 3.11
N LEU A 77 1.68 -11.28 1.99
CA LEU A 77 1.39 -10.38 0.90
C LEU A 77 0.23 -10.91 0.08
N ILE A 78 -0.86 -10.14 0.08
CA ILE A 78 -2.01 -10.38 -0.77
C ILE A 78 -2.01 -9.29 -1.83
N THR A 79 -2.04 -9.69 -3.09
CA THR A 79 -2.02 -8.78 -4.22
C THR A 79 -3.27 -8.97 -5.06
N VAL A 80 -3.56 -7.97 -5.88
CA VAL A 80 -4.60 -8.07 -6.92
C VAL A 80 -3.97 -7.79 -8.27
N SER A 81 -4.56 -8.34 -9.32
CA SER A 81 -4.14 -8.06 -10.68
C SER A 81 -4.75 -6.75 -11.16
N ARG A 82 -4.03 -6.03 -12.02
CA ARG A 82 -4.55 -4.80 -12.64
C ARG A 82 -5.86 -5.04 -13.37
N ASP A 83 -6.08 -6.25 -13.85
CA ASP A 83 -7.28 -6.63 -14.62
C ASP A 83 -8.45 -7.08 -13.75
N ASP A 84 -8.24 -7.26 -12.44
CA ASP A 84 -9.29 -7.68 -11.52
C ASP A 84 -10.37 -6.61 -11.41
N GLY A 85 -11.58 -7.03 -11.08
CA GLY A 85 -12.69 -6.11 -10.86
C GLY A 85 -12.59 -5.42 -9.50
N VAL A 86 -13.11 -4.20 -9.44
CA VAL A 86 -13.15 -3.41 -8.19
C VAL A 86 -13.93 -4.16 -7.10
N ASP A 87 -15.02 -4.81 -7.45
CA ASP A 87 -15.83 -5.56 -6.48
C ASP A 87 -15.07 -6.73 -5.87
N ASP A 88 -14.20 -7.37 -6.65
CA ASP A 88 -13.36 -8.47 -6.15
C ASP A 88 -12.35 -7.96 -5.13
N ALA A 89 -11.76 -6.78 -5.37
CA ALA A 89 -10.83 -6.17 -4.43
C ALA A 89 -11.53 -5.77 -3.12
N ILE A 90 -12.73 -5.22 -3.21
CA ILE A 90 -13.54 -4.86 -2.03
C ILE A 90 -13.80 -6.11 -1.18
N ARG A 91 -14.19 -7.21 -1.82
CA ARG A 91 -14.45 -8.47 -1.14
C ARG A 91 -13.20 -8.97 -0.43
N LEU A 92 -12.07 -8.95 -1.12
CA LEU A 92 -10.79 -9.40 -0.59
C LEU A 92 -10.35 -8.56 0.61
N MET A 93 -10.48 -7.25 0.52
CA MET A 93 -10.18 -6.34 1.63
C MET A 93 -11.05 -6.63 2.85
N ARG A 94 -12.33 -6.92 2.63
CA ARG A 94 -13.26 -7.25 3.70
C ARG A 94 -12.91 -8.58 4.36
N GLU A 95 -12.68 -9.62 3.55
CA GLU A 95 -12.38 -10.96 4.05
C GLU A 95 -11.06 -11.03 4.81
N LYS A 96 -10.06 -10.26 4.36
CA LYS A 96 -8.71 -10.27 4.94
C LYS A 96 -8.45 -9.10 5.87
N ALA A 97 -9.42 -8.22 6.08
CA ALA A 97 -9.31 -7.02 6.92
C ALA A 97 -8.12 -6.14 6.51
N LEU A 98 -7.95 -5.95 5.20
CA LEU A 98 -6.87 -5.14 4.64
C LEU A 98 -7.40 -3.80 4.16
N ARG A 99 -6.55 -2.77 4.23
CA ARG A 99 -6.89 -1.42 3.78
C ARG A 99 -6.16 -1.01 2.52
N ARG A 100 -5.12 -1.75 2.15
CA ARG A 100 -4.32 -1.50 0.95
C ARG A 100 -3.92 -2.82 0.34
N LEU A 101 -3.87 -2.84 -1.00
CA LEU A 101 -3.44 -4.01 -1.75
C LEU A 101 -2.48 -3.56 -2.84
N PRO A 102 -1.29 -4.16 -2.95
CA PRO A 102 -0.45 -3.96 -4.11
C PRO A 102 -1.14 -4.51 -5.35
N VAL A 103 -1.01 -3.78 -6.45
CA VAL A 103 -1.56 -4.16 -7.75
C VAL A 103 -0.41 -4.64 -8.62
N VAL A 104 -0.56 -5.81 -9.20
CA VAL A 104 0.50 -6.41 -10.02
C VAL A 104 0.02 -6.64 -11.44
N ASP A 105 0.97 -6.60 -12.37
CA ASP A 105 0.85 -7.10 -13.72
C ASP A 105 1.86 -8.24 -13.82
N ARG A 106 1.36 -9.47 -13.77
CA ARG A 106 2.15 -10.68 -13.58
C ARG A 106 2.85 -10.61 -12.21
N GLU A 107 4.17 -10.43 -12.18
CA GLU A 107 4.93 -10.33 -10.91
C GLU A 107 5.44 -8.92 -10.63
N THR A 108 5.13 -7.97 -11.51
CA THR A 108 5.58 -6.59 -11.39
C THR A 108 4.54 -5.74 -10.70
N VAL A 109 4.93 -5.00 -9.67
CA VAL A 109 4.03 -4.06 -8.98
C VAL A 109 3.82 -2.85 -9.86
N VAL A 110 2.58 -2.55 -10.19
CA VAL A 110 2.21 -1.42 -11.05
C VAL A 110 1.42 -0.34 -10.33
N GLY A 111 0.92 -0.64 -9.14
CA GLY A 111 0.14 0.32 -8.37
C GLY A 111 -0.18 -0.18 -6.98
N VAL A 112 -0.92 0.64 -6.25
CA VAL A 112 -1.51 0.29 -4.95
C VAL A 112 -2.95 0.78 -4.98
N VAL A 113 -3.87 -0.05 -4.51
CA VAL A 113 -5.25 0.35 -4.32
C VAL A 113 -5.54 0.40 -2.82
N SER A 114 -6.19 1.47 -2.38
CA SER A 114 -6.55 1.66 -0.98
C SER A 114 -8.07 1.65 -0.80
N ILE A 115 -8.50 1.47 0.45
CA ILE A 115 -9.92 1.58 0.78
C ILE A 115 -10.47 2.96 0.38
N GLY A 116 -9.64 4.02 0.49
CA GLY A 116 -10.04 5.37 0.06
C GLY A 116 -10.28 5.46 -1.43
N ASP A 117 -9.40 4.86 -2.24
CA ASP A 117 -9.56 4.83 -3.70
C ASP A 117 -10.89 4.17 -4.09
N LEU A 118 -11.22 3.07 -3.43
CA LEU A 118 -12.45 2.33 -3.71
C LEU A 118 -13.68 3.10 -3.24
N ALA A 119 -13.59 3.81 -2.13
CA ALA A 119 -14.69 4.63 -1.61
C ALA A 119 -15.02 5.78 -2.55
N VAL A 120 -14.01 6.45 -3.10
CA VAL A 120 -14.20 7.55 -4.06
C VAL A 120 -14.96 7.07 -5.29
N ARG A 121 -14.69 5.85 -5.76
CA ARG A 121 -15.35 5.31 -6.94
C ARG A 121 -16.73 4.72 -6.65
N ARG A 122 -16.87 4.07 -5.49
CA ARG A 122 -18.12 3.36 -5.14
C ARG A 122 -19.19 4.30 -4.62
N ASP A 123 -18.80 5.27 -3.81
CA ASP A 123 -19.69 6.26 -3.23
C ASP A 123 -18.94 7.58 -3.09
N PRO A 124 -18.88 8.37 -4.18
CA PRO A 124 -18.13 9.64 -4.18
C PRO A 124 -18.64 10.67 -3.17
N GLU A 125 -19.85 10.49 -2.66
CA GLU A 125 -20.46 11.43 -1.70
C GLU A 125 -20.30 10.97 -0.25
N SER A 126 -19.65 9.82 -0.01
CA SER A 126 -19.41 9.35 1.35
C SER A 126 -18.40 10.22 2.07
N ALA A 127 -18.44 10.20 3.41
CA ALA A 127 -17.46 10.91 4.22
C ALA A 127 -16.03 10.41 3.94
N LEU A 128 -15.88 9.10 3.75
CA LEU A 128 -14.58 8.52 3.43
C LEU A 128 -14.07 8.99 2.07
N ALA A 129 -14.96 9.09 1.07
CA ALA A 129 -14.59 9.59 -0.26
C ALA A 129 -14.16 11.06 -0.19
N ASP A 130 -14.89 11.89 0.56
CA ASP A 130 -14.53 13.30 0.76
C ASP A 130 -13.15 13.44 1.37
N ILE A 131 -12.87 12.70 2.42
CA ILE A 131 -11.57 12.72 3.08
C ILE A 131 -10.48 12.24 2.15
N SER A 132 -10.72 11.13 1.44
CA SER A 132 -9.72 10.51 0.58
C SER A 132 -9.37 11.34 -0.64
N SER A 133 -10.30 12.15 -1.15
CA SER A 133 -10.06 13.02 -2.30
C SER A 133 -9.49 14.38 -1.91
N ALA A 134 -9.47 14.74 -0.62
CA ALA A 134 -8.89 15.97 -0.13
C ALA A 134 -7.36 15.93 -0.20
N ARG A 135 -6.75 17.13 -0.22
CA ARG A 135 -5.29 17.21 -0.17
C ARG A 135 -4.78 16.66 1.16
N PRO A 136 -3.65 15.94 1.15
CA PRO A 136 -3.05 15.46 2.39
C PRO A 136 -2.75 16.62 3.33
N ASN A 137 -2.94 16.37 4.62
CA ASN A 137 -2.58 17.32 5.66
C ASN A 137 -1.07 17.21 5.90
N ARG A 138 -0.38 18.31 5.74
CA ARG A 138 1.08 18.35 5.89
C ARG A 138 1.48 19.07 7.15
#